data_c97b9c48842fc323e44a90176edaa3ef
#
_entry.id   c97b9c48842fc323e44a90176edaa3ef
#
_cell.length_a   1.000
_cell.length_b   1.000
_cell.length_c   1.000
_cell.angle_alpha   90.00
_cell.angle_beta   90.00
_cell.angle_gamma   90.00
#
_symmetry.space_group_name_H-M   'P 1'
#
loop_
_entity.id
_entity.type
_entity.pdbx_description
1 polymer ?
#
loop_
_entity_poly.entity_id
_entity_poly.type
_entity_poly.pdbx_seq_one_letter_code
_entity_poly.pdbx_strand_id
1 'polypeptide(L)'
;VMEQLRAELSHLLGEKLSRLECVNEKADSSLWSLYDSQGNPMPLMAKSFTTPGLARQLAWKVSMLARSGTVRMPVVYGVLTHEEHPGPDVLLIERLRGVPVEAPARTPQRWEQLKDQIVEGLLAWHRQDSRGCVGMVDNTQENLWPQWYRQRVEMLWSTLNLYNNTGLTMQDKRLLFRARECLPSLFEGFNDNCVLVHGNLTLMSMLKDARTDQLLAMVGPGIMLWAPREYELFRLADNRLAEDLLWHYLQRAPVAEAFLWRRWLYLLWDEVAQLVNTGRFDRARFDLAAKSLVPWLT
;
A
#
# COMPACT_ATOMS: atom_id res chain seq x y z
N VAL A 1 4.40 28.34 -4.31
CA VAL A 1 4.91 26.96 -4.06
C VAL A 1 5.22 26.26 -5.39
N MET A 2 4.26 26.21 -6.33
CA MET A 2 4.44 25.53 -7.63
C MET A 2 5.55 26.14 -8.48
N GLU A 3 5.61 27.48 -8.57
CA GLU A 3 6.65 28.18 -9.33
C GLU A 3 8.05 28.00 -8.74
N GLN A 4 8.17 27.99 -7.43
CA GLN A 4 9.43 27.72 -6.76
C GLN A 4 9.89 26.28 -7.03
N LEU A 5 8.99 25.31 -6.92
CA LEU A 5 9.28 23.91 -7.22
C LEU A 5 9.71 23.74 -8.67
N ARG A 6 9.02 24.39 -9.61
CA ARG A 6 9.37 24.34 -11.02
C ARG A 6 10.78 24.89 -11.27
N ALA A 7 11.12 26.02 -10.64
CA ALA A 7 12.43 26.64 -10.77
C ALA A 7 13.54 25.73 -10.20
N GLU A 8 13.34 25.16 -9.02
CA GLU A 8 14.29 24.25 -8.38
C GLU A 8 14.51 22.98 -9.22
N LEU A 9 13.45 22.37 -9.72
CA LEU A 9 13.54 21.19 -10.56
C LEU A 9 14.21 21.52 -11.93
N SER A 10 13.93 22.68 -12.50
CA SER A 10 14.60 23.13 -13.73
C SER A 10 16.11 23.26 -13.52
N HIS A 11 16.52 23.82 -12.39
CA HIS A 11 17.93 23.94 -12.04
C HIS A 11 18.58 22.55 -11.81
N LEU A 12 17.92 21.70 -11.04
CA LEU A 12 18.43 20.36 -10.72
C LEU A 12 18.59 19.48 -11.97
N LEU A 13 17.62 19.54 -12.89
CA LEU A 13 17.61 18.73 -14.11
C LEU A 13 18.47 19.33 -15.24
N GLY A 14 18.93 20.57 -15.08
CA GLY A 14 19.67 21.27 -16.13
C GLY A 14 18.84 21.56 -17.36
N GLU A 15 17.52 21.59 -17.25
CA GLU A 15 16.58 21.83 -18.33
C GLU A 15 15.41 22.70 -17.81
N LYS A 16 15.07 23.72 -18.60
CA LYS A 16 13.95 24.58 -18.24
C LYS A 16 12.63 23.84 -18.43
N LEU A 17 11.91 23.66 -17.32
CA LEU A 17 10.58 23.09 -17.35
C LEU A 17 9.56 24.17 -17.72
N SER A 18 8.71 23.87 -18.70
CA SER A 18 7.67 24.81 -19.13
C SER A 18 6.51 24.87 -18.14
N ARG A 19 6.16 23.72 -17.54
CA ARG A 19 5.09 23.62 -16.54
C ARG A 19 5.20 22.36 -15.70
N LEU A 20 4.51 22.38 -14.57
CA LEU A 20 4.20 21.23 -13.75
C LEU A 20 2.68 21.04 -13.75
N GLU A 21 2.24 19.78 -13.75
CA GLU A 21 0.82 19.43 -13.66
C GLU A 21 0.64 18.45 -12.50
N CYS A 22 -0.20 18.84 -11.54
CA CYS A 22 -0.55 17.94 -10.44
C CYS A 22 -1.49 16.87 -10.96
N VAL A 23 -1.04 15.62 -10.94
CA VAL A 23 -1.83 14.48 -11.40
C VAL A 23 -2.47 13.70 -10.27
N ASN A 24 -1.98 13.85 -9.06
CA ASN A 24 -2.56 13.25 -7.88
C ASN A 24 -2.17 14.04 -6.64
N GLU A 25 -3.13 14.29 -5.78
CA GLU A 25 -2.92 14.99 -4.52
C GLU A 25 -3.50 14.16 -3.38
N LYS A 26 -2.68 13.94 -2.35
CA LYS A 26 -3.06 13.28 -1.10
C LYS A 26 -2.78 14.22 0.06
N ALA A 27 -3.18 13.81 1.27
CA ALA A 27 -2.97 14.62 2.47
C ALA A 27 -1.49 14.90 2.77
N ASP A 28 -0.60 13.98 2.44
CA ASP A 28 0.82 14.02 2.76
C ASP A 28 1.73 14.25 1.55
N SER A 29 1.20 14.19 0.34
CA SER A 29 2.02 14.25 -0.87
C SER A 29 1.23 14.68 -2.11
N SER A 30 1.98 15.22 -3.08
CA SER A 30 1.45 15.57 -4.41
C SER A 30 2.36 15.00 -5.48
N LEU A 31 1.78 14.43 -6.52
CA LEU A 31 2.49 13.87 -7.66
C LEU A 31 2.36 14.79 -8.86
N TRP A 32 3.50 15.16 -9.46
CA TRP A 32 3.59 16.15 -10.54
C TRP A 32 4.16 15.52 -11.80
N SER A 33 3.46 15.71 -12.92
CA SER A 33 4.04 15.53 -14.26
C SER A 33 4.89 16.74 -14.60
N LEU A 34 6.05 16.48 -15.21
CA LEU A 34 7.01 17.50 -15.63
C LEU A 34 6.97 17.63 -17.16
N TYR A 35 7.00 18.85 -17.64
CA TYR A 35 7.00 19.16 -19.08
C TYR A 35 8.24 19.96 -19.43
N ASP A 36 8.93 19.57 -20.51
CA ASP A 36 10.13 20.24 -20.98
C ASP A 36 9.83 21.61 -21.60
N SER A 37 10.86 22.30 -22.08
CA SER A 37 10.74 23.63 -22.69
C SER A 37 9.86 23.64 -23.94
N GLN A 38 9.67 22.50 -24.58
CA GLN A 38 8.84 22.35 -25.79
C GLN A 38 7.40 21.88 -25.43
N GLY A 39 7.11 21.71 -24.16
CA GLY A 39 5.80 21.27 -23.71
C GLY A 39 5.58 19.75 -23.77
N ASN A 40 6.63 18.96 -24.02
CA ASN A 40 6.54 17.50 -24.03
C ASN A 40 6.67 16.94 -22.62
N PRO A 41 5.91 15.86 -22.27
CA PRO A 41 6.07 15.22 -20.99
C PRO A 41 7.44 14.57 -20.84
N MET A 42 8.06 14.79 -19.68
CA MET A 42 9.36 14.18 -19.37
C MET A 42 9.18 12.73 -18.90
N PRO A 43 10.22 11.90 -19.02
CA PRO A 43 10.16 10.48 -18.61
C PRO A 43 10.22 10.26 -17.11
N LEU A 44 10.19 11.32 -16.33
CA LEU A 44 10.18 11.25 -14.86
C LEU A 44 9.13 12.18 -14.29
N MET A 45 8.77 11.91 -13.05
CA MET A 45 7.78 12.66 -12.28
C MET A 45 8.41 13.12 -10.96
N ALA A 46 7.83 14.15 -10.36
CA ALA A 46 8.21 14.62 -9.05
C ALA A 46 7.10 14.33 -8.06
N LYS A 47 7.44 13.72 -6.93
CA LYS A 47 6.52 13.54 -5.80
C LYS A 47 7.00 14.39 -4.64
N SER A 48 6.19 15.39 -4.28
CA SER A 48 6.49 16.29 -3.15
C SER A 48 5.76 15.82 -1.90
N PHE A 49 6.40 16.00 -0.73
CA PHE A 49 5.89 15.54 0.55
C PHE A 49 5.78 16.69 1.54
N THR A 50 4.72 16.71 2.32
CA THR A 50 4.52 17.71 3.37
C THR A 50 5.41 17.51 4.57
N THR A 51 5.84 16.26 4.84
CA THR A 51 6.65 15.89 5.99
C THR A 51 8.08 15.55 5.57
N PRO A 52 9.10 16.15 6.19
CA PRO A 52 10.50 15.81 5.93
C PRO A 52 10.78 14.32 6.16
N GLY A 53 11.64 13.75 5.33
CA GLY A 53 12.07 12.35 5.43
C GLY A 53 11.22 11.35 4.66
N LEU A 54 9.99 11.67 4.30
CA LEU A 54 9.10 10.74 3.59
C LEU A 54 9.61 10.42 2.18
N ALA A 55 10.24 11.37 1.49
CA ALA A 55 10.81 11.12 0.17
C ALA A 55 11.94 10.09 0.24
N ARG A 56 12.86 10.22 1.19
CA ARG A 56 13.92 9.24 1.42
C ARG A 56 13.37 7.87 1.80
N GLN A 57 12.36 7.85 2.65
CA GLN A 57 11.71 6.61 3.08
C GLN A 57 11.09 5.87 1.88
N LEU A 58 10.37 6.58 1.02
CA LEU A 58 9.78 5.98 -0.18
C LEU A 58 10.85 5.49 -1.16
N ALA A 59 11.91 6.26 -1.37
CA ALA A 59 13.04 5.86 -2.20
C ALA A 59 13.65 4.55 -1.70
N TRP A 60 13.88 4.43 -0.41
CA TRP A 60 14.40 3.23 0.22
C TRP A 60 13.46 2.02 0.06
N LYS A 61 12.16 2.22 0.28
CA LYS A 61 11.14 1.17 0.12
C LYS A 61 11.10 0.63 -1.31
N VAL A 62 11.04 1.52 -2.29
CA VAL A 62 11.02 1.14 -3.72
C VAL A 62 12.30 0.37 -4.07
N SER A 63 13.45 0.83 -3.61
CA SER A 63 14.74 0.18 -3.83
C SER A 63 14.80 -1.21 -3.18
N MET A 64 14.29 -1.36 -1.97
CA MET A 64 14.24 -2.65 -1.27
C MET A 64 13.36 -3.66 -2.01
N LEU A 65 12.16 -3.24 -2.46
CA LEU A 65 11.27 -4.09 -3.23
C LEU A 65 11.90 -4.51 -4.56
N ALA A 66 12.56 -3.59 -5.25
CA ALA A 66 13.26 -3.90 -6.50
C ALA A 66 14.35 -4.95 -6.32
N ARG A 67 15.12 -4.88 -5.24
CA ARG A 67 16.20 -5.82 -4.94
C ARG A 67 15.71 -7.18 -4.43
N SER A 68 14.57 -7.20 -3.77
CA SER A 68 14.07 -8.37 -3.06
C SER A 68 13.08 -9.22 -3.88
N GLY A 69 12.80 -8.84 -5.12
CA GLY A 69 11.83 -9.53 -5.94
C GLY A 69 12.14 -9.46 -7.42
N THR A 70 11.18 -9.88 -8.22
CA THR A 70 11.29 -9.97 -9.70
C THR A 70 10.42 -8.92 -10.40
N VAL A 71 9.50 -8.29 -9.70
CA VAL A 71 8.61 -7.28 -10.26
C VAL A 71 9.40 -5.99 -10.50
N ARG A 72 9.19 -5.39 -11.67
CA ARG A 72 9.73 -4.08 -11.97
C ARG A 72 9.13 -3.03 -11.05
N MET A 73 9.98 -2.25 -10.42
CA MET A 73 9.62 -1.08 -9.64
C MET A 73 10.05 0.17 -10.41
N PRO A 74 9.39 1.33 -10.18
CA PRO A 74 9.83 2.58 -10.77
C PRO A 74 11.28 2.88 -10.40
N VAL A 75 12.05 3.39 -11.36
CA VAL A 75 13.42 3.86 -11.10
C VAL A 75 13.35 5.15 -10.27
N VAL A 76 14.11 5.22 -9.20
CA VAL A 76 14.30 6.42 -8.40
C VAL A 76 15.52 7.15 -8.95
N TYR A 77 15.33 8.37 -9.45
CA TYR A 77 16.42 9.18 -10.02
C TYR A 77 17.10 10.02 -8.96
N GLY A 78 16.42 10.39 -7.89
CA GLY A 78 17.01 11.16 -6.82
C GLY A 78 15.99 11.66 -5.82
N VAL A 79 16.50 12.20 -4.73
CA VAL A 79 15.72 12.84 -3.68
C VAL A 79 16.28 14.22 -3.43
N LEU A 80 15.41 15.24 -3.53
CA LEU A 80 15.72 16.60 -3.16
C LEU A 80 15.23 16.86 -1.73
N THR A 81 16.15 17.16 -0.83
CA THR A 81 15.80 17.45 0.57
C THR A 81 16.08 18.91 0.87
N HIS A 82 15.25 19.50 1.71
CA HIS A 82 15.36 20.90 2.14
C HIS A 82 15.72 20.96 3.64
N GLU A 83 16.83 20.35 4.00
CA GLU A 83 17.29 20.35 5.39
C GLU A 83 17.62 21.76 5.91
N GLU A 84 18.06 22.64 5.00
CA GLU A 84 18.47 24.01 5.32
C GLU A 84 17.48 25.09 4.84
N HIS A 85 16.45 24.72 4.08
CA HIS A 85 15.51 25.66 3.48
C HIS A 85 14.05 25.20 3.65
N PRO A 86 13.11 26.12 3.87
CA PRO A 86 11.69 25.77 3.89
C PRO A 86 11.23 25.34 2.50
N GLY A 87 10.74 24.13 2.43
CA GLY A 87 10.20 23.55 1.20
C GLY A 87 9.91 22.06 1.38
N PRO A 88 9.09 21.46 0.51
CA PRO A 88 8.81 20.05 0.58
C PRO A 88 10.01 19.23 0.07
N ASP A 89 10.25 18.09 0.70
CA ASP A 89 11.12 17.09 0.11
C ASP A 89 10.49 16.55 -1.17
N VAL A 90 11.30 16.22 -2.16
CA VAL A 90 10.84 15.78 -3.47
C VAL A 90 11.57 14.50 -3.89
N LEU A 91 10.80 13.53 -4.34
CA LEU A 91 11.31 12.32 -4.96
C LEU A 91 11.16 12.44 -6.47
N LEU A 92 12.27 12.27 -7.20
CA LEU A 92 12.25 12.15 -8.65
C LEU A 92 12.17 10.66 -9.02
N ILE A 93 11.10 10.28 -9.66
CA ILE A 93 10.76 8.89 -9.94
C ILE A 93 10.37 8.70 -11.40
N GLU A 94 10.65 7.54 -11.95
CA GLU A 94 10.31 7.18 -13.31
C GLU A 94 8.81 7.36 -13.58
N ARG A 95 8.50 7.93 -14.74
CA ARG A 95 7.14 7.95 -15.27
C ARG A 95 6.87 6.63 -15.99
N LEU A 96 6.11 5.76 -15.36
CA LEU A 96 5.72 4.50 -15.96
C LEU A 96 4.54 4.72 -16.91
N ARG A 97 4.65 4.13 -18.10
CA ARG A 97 3.55 4.09 -19.08
C ARG A 97 2.83 2.76 -18.89
N GLY A 98 1.57 2.83 -18.59
CA GLY A 98 0.75 1.65 -18.37
C GLY A 98 -0.59 2.06 -17.83
N VAL A 99 -1.47 1.09 -17.72
CA VAL A 99 -2.78 1.28 -17.12
C VAL A 99 -2.93 0.36 -15.92
N PRO A 100 -3.78 0.71 -14.94
CA PRO A 100 -4.06 -0.19 -13.83
C PRO A 100 -4.57 -1.55 -14.32
N VAL A 101 -4.20 -2.62 -13.63
CA VAL A 101 -4.66 -3.96 -13.97
C VAL A 101 -6.18 -4.13 -13.83
N GLU A 102 -6.85 -3.18 -13.16
CA GLU A 102 -8.31 -3.11 -13.09
C GLU A 102 -8.95 -2.86 -14.46
N ALA A 103 -8.26 -2.20 -15.40
CA ALA A 103 -8.76 -2.00 -16.75
C ALA A 103 -9.02 -3.37 -17.40
N PRO A 104 -10.18 -3.56 -18.07
CA PRO A 104 -10.55 -4.86 -18.61
C PRO A 104 -9.49 -5.44 -19.54
N ALA A 105 -9.14 -6.71 -19.33
CA ALA A 105 -8.26 -7.44 -20.22
C ALA A 105 -8.99 -7.74 -21.55
N ARG A 106 -8.25 -7.80 -22.64
CA ARG A 106 -8.81 -8.00 -23.97
C ARG A 106 -9.43 -9.37 -24.15
N THR A 107 -8.91 -10.38 -23.45
CA THR A 107 -9.44 -11.76 -23.49
C THR A 107 -9.37 -12.39 -22.11
N PRO A 108 -10.21 -13.39 -21.82
CA PRO A 108 -10.11 -14.16 -20.57
C PRO A 108 -8.75 -14.82 -20.37
N GLN A 109 -8.11 -15.30 -21.44
CA GLN A 109 -6.76 -15.89 -21.36
C GLN A 109 -5.72 -14.87 -20.93
N ARG A 110 -5.80 -13.64 -21.40
CA ARG A 110 -4.88 -12.56 -20.99
C ARG A 110 -5.03 -12.22 -19.52
N TRP A 111 -6.26 -12.22 -19.01
CA TRP A 111 -6.49 -12.05 -17.58
C TRP A 111 -5.89 -13.20 -16.77
N GLU A 112 -6.06 -14.45 -17.20
CA GLU A 112 -5.43 -15.59 -16.53
C GLU A 112 -3.89 -15.48 -16.52
N GLN A 113 -3.29 -15.11 -17.64
CA GLN A 113 -1.84 -14.89 -17.73
C GLN A 113 -1.36 -13.74 -16.84
N LEU A 114 -2.12 -12.65 -16.79
CA LEU A 114 -1.81 -11.50 -15.93
C LEU A 114 -1.87 -11.89 -14.46
N LYS A 115 -2.89 -12.64 -14.04
CA LYS A 115 -2.96 -13.16 -12.68
C LYS A 115 -1.73 -14.02 -12.33
N ASP A 116 -1.30 -14.89 -13.24
CA ASP A 116 -0.09 -15.69 -13.04
C ASP A 116 1.14 -14.80 -12.83
N GLN A 117 1.30 -13.78 -13.63
CA GLN A 117 2.42 -12.84 -13.52
C GLN A 117 2.40 -12.09 -12.18
N ILE A 118 1.23 -11.61 -11.76
CA ILE A 118 1.05 -10.92 -10.48
C ILE A 118 1.39 -11.85 -9.32
N VAL A 119 0.87 -13.07 -9.34
CA VAL A 119 1.11 -14.06 -8.28
C VAL A 119 2.60 -14.42 -8.20
N GLU A 120 3.28 -14.61 -9.33
CA GLU A 120 4.73 -14.84 -9.35
C GLU A 120 5.49 -13.67 -8.72
N GLY A 121 5.12 -12.46 -9.06
CA GLY A 121 5.73 -11.26 -8.48
C GLY A 121 5.53 -11.17 -6.98
N LEU A 122 4.33 -11.42 -6.49
CA LEU A 122 4.02 -11.43 -5.06
C LEU A 122 4.79 -12.55 -4.34
N LEU A 123 4.83 -13.74 -4.91
CA LEU A 123 5.52 -14.88 -4.30
C LEU A 123 7.02 -14.65 -4.18
N ALA A 124 7.63 -13.90 -5.08
CA ALA A 124 9.05 -13.54 -4.97
C ALA A 124 9.33 -12.76 -3.68
N TRP A 125 8.48 -11.78 -3.34
CA TRP A 125 8.57 -11.06 -2.07
C TRP A 125 8.20 -11.95 -0.88
N HIS A 126 7.16 -12.77 -1.02
CA HIS A 126 6.67 -13.64 0.05
C HIS A 126 7.57 -14.83 0.35
N ARG A 127 8.64 -15.03 -0.42
CA ARG A 127 9.71 -15.99 -0.12
C ARG A 127 10.84 -15.37 0.70
N GLN A 128 10.84 -14.06 0.91
CA GLN A 128 11.84 -13.39 1.73
C GLN A 128 11.53 -13.63 3.20
N ASP A 129 12.39 -14.39 3.87
CA ASP A 129 12.21 -14.70 5.29
C ASP A 129 12.61 -13.50 6.16
N SER A 130 11.78 -13.18 7.13
CA SER A 130 12.05 -12.11 8.10
C SER A 130 13.09 -12.47 9.16
N ARG A 131 13.45 -13.74 9.28
CA ARG A 131 14.37 -14.26 10.32
C ARG A 131 13.90 -13.92 11.74
N GLY A 132 12.61 -14.09 12.01
CA GLY A 132 12.00 -13.81 13.31
C GLY A 132 11.66 -12.34 13.56
N CYS A 133 11.91 -11.45 12.60
CA CYS A 133 11.49 -10.06 12.70
C CYS A 133 10.04 -9.88 12.31
N VAL A 134 9.39 -8.89 12.90
CA VAL A 134 8.01 -8.50 12.59
C VAL A 134 7.90 -6.99 12.62
N GLY A 135 6.93 -6.47 11.90
CA GLY A 135 6.62 -5.04 11.89
C GLY A 135 7.28 -4.29 10.75
N MET A 136 7.34 -2.97 10.86
CA MET A 136 7.84 -2.11 9.80
C MET A 136 9.28 -2.46 9.45
N VAL A 137 9.60 -2.57 8.16
CA VAL A 137 10.93 -2.99 7.68
C VAL A 137 12.05 -2.02 8.11
N ASP A 138 11.71 -0.77 8.38
CA ASP A 138 12.65 0.26 8.88
C ASP A 138 12.67 0.37 10.41
N ASN A 139 11.83 -0.39 11.11
CA ASN A 139 11.75 -0.42 12.57
C ASN A 139 11.27 -1.80 13.04
N THR A 140 12.08 -2.82 12.77
CA THR A 140 11.74 -4.21 13.06
C THR A 140 11.83 -4.52 14.56
N GLN A 141 11.03 -5.50 14.99
CA GLN A 141 11.02 -6.03 16.35
C GLN A 141 11.18 -7.54 16.30
N GLU A 142 11.84 -8.11 17.28
CA GLU A 142 11.78 -9.55 17.53
C GLU A 142 10.50 -9.83 18.32
N ASN A 143 9.51 -10.36 17.65
CA ASN A 143 8.20 -10.66 18.24
C ASN A 143 7.43 -11.62 17.35
N LEU A 144 6.29 -12.10 17.83
CA LEU A 144 5.34 -12.88 17.05
C LEU A 144 4.29 -11.94 16.43
N TRP A 145 3.80 -12.31 15.26
CA TRP A 145 2.80 -11.50 14.54
C TRP A 145 1.55 -11.20 15.37
N PRO A 146 0.91 -12.17 16.07
CA PRO A 146 -0.28 -11.85 16.85
C PRO A 146 -0.05 -10.78 17.92
N GLN A 147 1.11 -10.78 18.58
CA GLN A 147 1.45 -9.77 19.59
C GLN A 147 1.70 -8.40 18.95
N TRP A 148 2.42 -8.36 17.83
CA TRP A 148 2.65 -7.11 17.11
C TRP A 148 1.34 -6.50 16.63
N TYR A 149 0.46 -7.32 16.04
CA TYR A 149 -0.83 -6.87 15.54
C TYR A 149 -1.74 -6.38 16.67
N ARG A 150 -1.72 -7.07 17.81
CA ARG A 150 -2.43 -6.61 19.00
C ARG A 150 -1.96 -5.24 19.46
N GLN A 151 -0.67 -4.99 19.50
CA GLN A 151 -0.11 -3.68 19.84
C GLN A 151 -0.61 -2.59 18.87
N ARG A 152 -0.67 -2.91 17.58
CA ARG A 152 -1.21 -2.00 16.57
C ARG A 152 -2.69 -1.68 16.82
N VAL A 153 -3.49 -2.68 17.09
CA VAL A 153 -4.92 -2.50 17.40
C VAL A 153 -5.10 -1.66 18.67
N GLU A 154 -4.32 -1.92 19.71
CA GLU A 154 -4.35 -1.12 20.95
C GLU A 154 -4.02 0.35 20.68
N MET A 155 -3.02 0.61 19.88
CA MET A 155 -2.65 1.98 19.50
C MET A 155 -3.77 2.66 18.72
N LEU A 156 -4.36 1.98 17.75
CA LEU A 156 -5.47 2.53 16.95
C LEU A 156 -6.70 2.79 17.82
N TRP A 157 -7.04 1.86 18.71
CA TRP A 157 -8.15 2.00 19.64
C TRP A 157 -7.95 3.19 20.57
N SER A 158 -6.77 3.33 21.15
CA SER A 158 -6.45 4.45 22.04
C SER A 158 -6.51 5.78 21.30
N THR A 159 -5.95 5.84 20.09
CA THR A 159 -5.97 7.06 19.28
C THR A 159 -7.39 7.43 18.87
N LEU A 160 -8.20 6.45 18.47
CA LEU A 160 -9.60 6.68 18.11
C LEU A 160 -10.39 7.32 19.26
N ASN A 161 -10.14 6.88 20.50
CA ASN A 161 -10.83 7.37 21.68
C ASN A 161 -10.39 8.78 22.12
N LEU A 162 -9.31 9.32 21.56
CA LEU A 162 -8.91 10.71 21.76
C LEU A 162 -9.71 11.70 20.90
N TYR A 163 -10.40 11.22 19.86
CA TYR A 163 -11.17 12.05 18.95
C TYR A 163 -12.65 12.00 19.32
N ASN A 164 -13.27 13.18 19.47
CA ASN A 164 -14.67 13.31 19.88
C ASN A 164 -15.66 13.18 18.70
N ASN A 165 -15.21 13.41 17.48
CA ASN A 165 -16.08 13.39 16.30
C ASN A 165 -15.40 12.62 15.16
N THR A 166 -15.54 11.30 15.18
CA THR A 166 -14.94 10.42 14.19
C THR A 166 -15.90 10.00 13.08
N GLY A 167 -17.19 10.33 13.21
CA GLY A 167 -18.24 9.82 12.32
C GLY A 167 -18.63 8.35 12.60
N LEU A 168 -18.01 7.69 13.57
CA LEU A 168 -18.39 6.35 14.01
C LEU A 168 -19.58 6.39 14.95
N THR A 169 -20.50 5.44 14.76
CA THR A 169 -21.65 5.26 15.65
C THR A 169 -21.24 4.53 16.94
N MET A 170 -22.11 4.53 17.94
CA MET A 170 -21.92 3.73 19.14
C MET A 170 -21.87 2.24 18.82
N GLN A 171 -22.64 1.79 17.84
CA GLN A 171 -22.65 0.41 17.37
C GLN A 171 -21.30 0.05 16.73
N ASP A 172 -20.73 0.94 15.92
CA ASP A 172 -19.38 0.75 15.33
C ASP A 172 -18.34 0.57 16.43
N LYS A 173 -18.37 1.42 17.45
CA LYS A 173 -17.42 1.37 18.57
C LYS A 173 -17.57 0.09 19.41
N ARG A 174 -18.80 -0.37 19.63
CA ARG A 174 -19.05 -1.64 20.32
C ARG A 174 -18.49 -2.82 19.54
N LEU A 175 -18.65 -2.80 18.23
CA LEU A 175 -18.10 -3.83 17.35
C LEU A 175 -16.57 -3.83 17.42
N LEU A 176 -15.94 -2.67 17.32
CA LEU A 176 -14.48 -2.54 17.43
C LEU A 176 -13.97 -3.03 18.78
N PHE A 177 -14.67 -2.70 19.86
CA PHE A 177 -14.34 -3.21 21.19
C PHE A 177 -14.38 -4.73 21.24
N ARG A 178 -15.45 -5.34 20.71
CA ARG A 178 -15.56 -6.81 20.65
C ARG A 178 -14.48 -7.44 19.79
N ALA A 179 -14.20 -6.87 18.62
CA ALA A 179 -13.15 -7.36 17.73
C ALA A 179 -11.79 -7.32 18.43
N ARG A 180 -11.51 -6.25 19.18
CA ARG A 180 -10.29 -6.14 20.01
C ARG A 180 -10.23 -7.22 21.10
N GLU A 181 -11.32 -7.44 21.82
CA GLU A 181 -11.37 -8.46 22.88
C GLU A 181 -11.24 -9.90 22.32
N CYS A 182 -11.67 -10.14 21.08
CA CYS A 182 -11.61 -11.44 20.43
C CYS A 182 -10.26 -11.73 19.74
N LEU A 183 -9.29 -10.83 19.78
CA LEU A 183 -7.99 -11.04 19.12
C LEU A 183 -7.33 -12.38 19.51
N PRO A 184 -7.28 -12.79 20.79
CA PRO A 184 -6.67 -14.08 21.13
C PRO A 184 -7.32 -15.27 20.44
N SER A 185 -8.66 -15.29 20.36
CA SER A 185 -9.37 -16.39 19.69
C SER A 185 -9.22 -16.36 18.18
N LEU A 186 -9.17 -15.16 17.58
CA LEU A 186 -9.00 -15.00 16.13
C LEU A 186 -7.59 -15.42 15.66
N PHE A 187 -6.60 -15.37 16.53
CA PHE A 187 -5.23 -15.79 16.26
C PHE A 187 -4.87 -17.14 16.90
N GLU A 188 -5.85 -17.87 17.42
CA GLU A 188 -5.60 -19.20 18.00
C GLU A 188 -4.94 -20.12 16.97
N GLY A 189 -3.85 -20.77 17.37
CA GLY A 189 -3.12 -21.69 16.50
C GLY A 189 -2.32 -21.01 15.38
N PHE A 190 -2.20 -19.69 15.37
CA PHE A 190 -1.43 -18.98 14.37
C PHE A 190 0.05 -19.38 14.41
N ASN A 191 0.60 -19.81 13.27
CA ASN A 191 2.00 -20.26 13.16
C ASN A 191 2.68 -19.87 11.85
N ASP A 192 2.10 -18.98 11.07
CA ASP A 192 2.69 -18.55 9.80
C ASP A 192 3.93 -17.67 10.02
N ASN A 193 4.91 -17.82 9.11
CA ASN A 193 6.09 -16.98 9.12
C ASN A 193 5.79 -15.58 8.56
N CYS A 194 6.56 -14.60 9.03
CA CYS A 194 6.55 -13.27 8.45
C CYS A 194 7.45 -13.21 7.21
N VAL A 195 6.99 -12.52 6.20
CA VAL A 195 7.65 -12.33 4.91
C VAL A 195 7.62 -10.86 4.52
N LEU A 196 8.26 -10.50 3.43
CA LEU A 196 8.22 -9.12 2.94
C LEU A 196 6.87 -8.81 2.30
N VAL A 197 6.17 -7.82 2.86
CA VAL A 197 4.84 -7.38 2.43
C VAL A 197 4.92 -5.97 1.87
N HIS A 198 4.41 -5.76 0.66
CA HIS A 198 4.35 -4.47 -0.02
C HIS A 198 3.49 -3.45 0.75
N GLY A 199 2.37 -3.89 1.28
CA GLY A 199 1.53 -3.11 2.20
C GLY A 199 0.53 -2.16 1.55
N ASN A 200 0.38 -2.19 0.24
CA ASN A 200 -0.64 -1.40 -0.47
C ASN A 200 -1.10 -2.11 -1.75
N LEU A 201 -1.36 -3.40 -1.65
CA LEU A 201 -1.76 -4.21 -2.78
C LEU A 201 -3.21 -3.91 -3.19
N THR A 202 -3.36 -3.18 -4.29
CA THR A 202 -4.65 -2.89 -4.91
C THR A 202 -4.53 -3.07 -6.42
N LEU A 203 -5.66 -3.19 -7.11
CA LEU A 203 -5.65 -3.24 -8.58
C LEU A 203 -5.15 -1.94 -9.22
N MET A 204 -5.15 -0.84 -8.45
CA MET A 204 -4.63 0.46 -8.90
C MET A 204 -3.12 0.60 -8.69
N SER A 205 -2.53 -0.18 -7.78
CA SER A 205 -1.08 -0.14 -7.53
C SER A 205 -0.29 -1.08 -8.43
N MET A 206 -0.96 -1.82 -9.30
CA MET A 206 -0.35 -2.71 -10.29
C MET A 206 -0.65 -2.19 -11.68
N LEU A 207 0.39 -2.06 -12.50
CA LEU A 207 0.29 -1.53 -13.87
C LEU A 207 0.55 -2.63 -14.88
N LYS A 208 -0.21 -2.60 -15.96
CA LYS A 208 -0.06 -3.48 -17.12
C LYS A 208 0.13 -2.69 -18.40
N ASP A 209 0.72 -3.33 -19.39
CA ASP A 209 0.75 -2.79 -20.77
C ASP A 209 -0.67 -2.79 -21.33
N ALA A 210 -1.11 -1.64 -21.85
CA ALA A 210 -2.47 -1.46 -22.34
C ALA A 210 -2.79 -2.31 -23.57
N ARG A 211 -1.79 -2.71 -24.36
CA ARG A 211 -1.97 -3.50 -25.57
C ARG A 211 -1.88 -4.98 -25.33
N THR A 212 -0.95 -5.41 -24.50
CA THR A 212 -0.62 -6.83 -24.30
C THR A 212 -1.24 -7.41 -23.05
N ASP A 213 -1.75 -6.59 -22.14
CA ASP A 213 -2.23 -6.98 -20.81
C ASP A 213 -1.16 -7.65 -19.93
N GLN A 214 0.12 -7.52 -20.27
CA GLN A 214 1.19 -8.07 -19.45
C GLN A 214 1.52 -7.14 -18.29
N LEU A 215 1.87 -7.73 -17.14
CA LEU A 215 2.29 -6.98 -15.96
C LEU A 215 3.52 -6.14 -16.30
N LEU A 216 3.42 -4.84 -16.06
CA LEU A 216 4.49 -3.90 -16.31
C LEU A 216 5.29 -3.58 -15.06
N ALA A 217 4.60 -3.22 -13.97
CA ALA A 217 5.25 -2.82 -12.72
C ALA A 217 4.25 -2.83 -11.56
N MET A 218 4.77 -2.83 -10.34
CA MET A 218 4.01 -2.47 -9.15
C MET A 218 4.52 -1.14 -8.61
N VAL A 219 3.62 -0.33 -8.09
CA VAL A 219 3.93 1.03 -7.64
C VAL A 219 3.37 1.27 -6.25
N GLY A 220 3.75 2.38 -5.65
CA GLY A 220 3.15 2.91 -4.44
C GLY A 220 3.15 1.95 -3.26
N PRO A 221 4.32 1.43 -2.82
CA PRO A 221 4.34 0.63 -1.60
C PRO A 221 3.74 1.41 -0.45
N GLY A 222 2.98 0.73 0.39
CA GLY A 222 2.40 1.31 1.58
C GLY A 222 3.32 1.18 2.78
N ILE A 223 2.75 0.77 3.89
CA ILE A 223 3.51 0.41 5.07
C ILE A 223 4.13 -0.97 4.80
N MET A 224 5.33 -0.99 4.25
CA MET A 224 6.07 -2.24 4.06
C MET A 224 6.35 -2.88 5.41
N LEU A 225 6.04 -4.16 5.50
CA LEU A 225 6.10 -4.90 6.75
C LEU A 225 6.79 -6.25 6.55
N TRP A 226 7.41 -6.72 7.62
CA TRP A 226 7.58 -8.13 7.88
C TRP A 226 6.30 -8.63 8.53
N ALA A 227 5.49 -9.34 7.77
CA ALA A 227 4.15 -9.78 8.16
C ALA A 227 3.83 -11.11 7.47
N PRO A 228 2.83 -11.87 7.96
CA PRO A 228 2.38 -13.06 7.24
C PRO A 228 1.77 -12.67 5.89
N ARG A 229 1.81 -13.61 4.93
CA ARG A 229 1.26 -13.38 3.58
C ARG A 229 -0.18 -12.92 3.59
N GLU A 230 -0.97 -13.40 4.53
CA GLU A 230 -2.37 -13.00 4.68
C GLU A 230 -2.54 -11.50 4.90
N TYR A 231 -1.54 -10.82 5.45
CA TYR A 231 -1.58 -9.37 5.67
C TYR A 231 -1.29 -8.56 4.39
N GLU A 232 -0.84 -9.20 3.33
CA GLU A 232 -0.84 -8.64 1.97
C GLU A 232 -2.20 -8.86 1.31
N LEU A 233 -2.71 -10.10 1.42
CA LEU A 233 -3.83 -10.60 0.63
C LEU A 233 -5.18 -10.03 1.06
N PHE A 234 -5.35 -9.62 2.31
CA PHE A 234 -6.62 -9.08 2.79
C PHE A 234 -7.05 -7.82 2.02
N ARG A 235 -6.10 -7.12 1.40
CA ARG A 235 -6.39 -5.91 0.62
C ARG A 235 -7.11 -6.20 -0.69
N LEU A 236 -7.13 -7.44 -1.14
CA LEU A 236 -7.81 -7.87 -2.37
C LEU A 236 -9.29 -8.22 -2.08
N ALA A 237 -10.06 -7.23 -1.64
CA ALA A 237 -11.46 -7.37 -1.27
C ALA A 237 -12.40 -6.33 -1.90
N ASP A 238 -11.89 -5.44 -2.74
CA ASP A 238 -12.64 -4.26 -3.20
C ASP A 238 -13.72 -4.60 -4.24
N ASN A 239 -13.46 -5.61 -5.10
CA ASN A 239 -14.37 -5.96 -6.18
C ASN A 239 -14.13 -7.39 -6.64
N ARG A 240 -14.90 -7.81 -7.65
CA ARG A 240 -14.84 -9.18 -8.19
C ARG A 240 -13.48 -9.52 -8.81
N LEU A 241 -12.81 -8.57 -9.47
CA LEU A 241 -11.49 -8.82 -10.05
C LEU A 241 -10.43 -9.03 -8.96
N ALA A 242 -10.49 -8.24 -7.89
CA ALA A 242 -9.60 -8.39 -6.74
C ALA A 242 -9.80 -9.76 -6.07
N GLU A 243 -11.05 -10.16 -5.86
CA GLU A 243 -11.37 -11.50 -5.32
C GLU A 243 -10.86 -12.62 -6.24
N ASP A 244 -11.01 -12.47 -7.54
CA ASP A 244 -10.52 -13.46 -8.51
C ASP A 244 -8.99 -13.60 -8.43
N LEU A 245 -8.28 -12.49 -8.33
CA LEU A 245 -6.84 -12.51 -8.11
C LEU A 245 -6.45 -13.15 -6.78
N LEU A 246 -7.18 -12.84 -5.70
CA LEU A 246 -6.97 -13.46 -4.39
C LEU A 246 -7.06 -14.98 -4.47
N TRP A 247 -8.13 -15.50 -5.06
CA TRP A 247 -8.32 -16.94 -5.19
C TRP A 247 -7.30 -17.59 -6.10
N HIS A 248 -6.84 -16.90 -7.13
CA HIS A 248 -5.76 -17.35 -7.99
C HIS A 248 -4.44 -17.54 -7.20
N TYR A 249 -4.14 -16.57 -6.32
CA TYR A 249 -2.98 -16.69 -5.41
C TYR A 249 -3.14 -17.87 -4.46
N LEU A 250 -4.31 -18.00 -3.82
CA LEU A 250 -4.57 -19.04 -2.81
C LEU A 250 -4.55 -20.45 -3.39
N GLN A 251 -4.96 -20.64 -4.64
CA GLN A 251 -4.85 -21.92 -5.32
C GLN A 251 -3.39 -22.33 -5.49
N ARG A 252 -2.52 -21.38 -5.73
CA ARG A 252 -1.11 -21.63 -5.93
C ARG A 252 -0.30 -21.71 -4.63
N ALA A 253 -0.63 -20.88 -3.67
CA ALA A 253 0.06 -20.79 -2.38
C ALA A 253 -0.98 -20.62 -1.25
N PRO A 254 -1.58 -21.72 -0.79
CA PRO A 254 -2.59 -21.66 0.26
C PRO A 254 -2.07 -21.04 1.56
N VAL A 255 -2.95 -20.37 2.27
CA VAL A 255 -2.72 -19.87 3.64
C VAL A 255 -3.61 -20.63 4.61
N ALA A 256 -3.45 -20.38 5.92
CA ALA A 256 -4.28 -21.01 6.93
C ALA A 256 -5.77 -20.69 6.70
N GLU A 257 -6.64 -21.66 7.01
CA GLU A 257 -8.10 -21.50 6.85
C GLU A 257 -8.64 -20.28 7.60
N ALA A 258 -8.06 -19.98 8.76
CA ALA A 258 -8.48 -18.84 9.58
C ALA A 258 -8.30 -17.47 8.88
N PHE A 259 -7.55 -17.41 7.77
CA PHE A 259 -7.51 -16.23 6.93
C PHE A 259 -8.91 -15.84 6.41
N LEU A 260 -9.81 -16.78 6.20
CA LEU A 260 -11.16 -16.50 5.71
C LEU A 260 -11.96 -15.57 6.63
N TRP A 261 -11.64 -15.53 7.92
CA TRP A 261 -12.24 -14.57 8.85
C TRP A 261 -11.25 -13.50 9.32
N ARG A 262 -9.94 -13.78 9.46
CA ARG A 262 -8.96 -12.76 9.81
C ARG A 262 -8.84 -11.67 8.74
N ARG A 263 -9.10 -11.98 7.46
CA ARG A 263 -9.10 -10.95 6.41
C ARG A 263 -10.04 -9.80 6.72
N TRP A 264 -11.18 -10.07 7.32
CA TRP A 264 -12.16 -9.04 7.68
C TRP A 264 -11.75 -8.28 8.93
N LEU A 265 -11.07 -8.92 9.86
CA LEU A 265 -10.45 -8.25 11.00
C LEU A 265 -9.41 -7.22 10.51
N TYR A 266 -8.52 -7.62 9.62
CA TYR A 266 -7.52 -6.73 9.05
C TYR A 266 -8.16 -5.57 8.30
N LEU A 267 -9.16 -5.83 7.49
CA LEU A 267 -9.88 -4.81 6.73
C LEU A 267 -10.58 -3.81 7.66
N LEU A 268 -11.22 -4.29 8.71
CA LEU A 268 -11.90 -3.46 9.71
C LEU A 268 -10.92 -2.46 10.35
N TRP A 269 -9.80 -2.93 10.85
CA TRP A 269 -8.82 -2.07 11.51
C TRP A 269 -8.00 -1.24 10.52
N ASP A 270 -7.89 -1.66 9.28
CA ASP A 270 -7.29 -0.83 8.22
C ASP A 270 -8.13 0.44 7.98
N GLU A 271 -9.45 0.31 7.99
CA GLU A 271 -10.35 1.48 7.89
C GLU A 271 -10.23 2.41 9.10
N VAL A 272 -10.06 1.87 10.30
CA VAL A 272 -9.78 2.67 11.49
C VAL A 272 -8.44 3.39 11.34
N ALA A 273 -7.42 2.72 10.83
CA ALA A 273 -6.12 3.33 10.57
C ALA A 273 -6.20 4.47 9.56
N GLN A 274 -6.96 4.29 8.48
CA GLN A 274 -7.20 5.36 7.50
C GLN A 274 -7.89 6.57 8.13
N LEU A 275 -8.92 6.32 8.92
CA LEU A 275 -9.66 7.37 9.61
C LEU A 275 -8.75 8.18 10.57
N VAL A 276 -7.96 7.48 11.38
CA VAL A 276 -7.07 8.09 12.37
C VAL A 276 -5.93 8.86 11.71
N ASN A 277 -5.35 8.32 10.64
CA ASN A 277 -4.15 8.88 10.01
C ASN A 277 -4.46 9.92 8.95
N THR A 278 -5.58 9.80 8.24
CA THR A 278 -5.89 10.66 7.09
C THR A 278 -7.24 11.37 7.18
N GLY A 279 -8.07 11.02 8.14
CA GLY A 279 -9.45 11.51 8.23
C GLY A 279 -10.40 10.90 7.19
N ARG A 280 -9.92 10.00 6.33
CA ARG A 280 -10.73 9.33 5.32
C ARG A 280 -11.32 8.05 5.91
N PHE A 281 -12.59 7.79 5.57
CA PHE A 281 -13.30 6.61 6.06
C PHE A 281 -14.27 6.12 4.99
N ASP A 282 -14.07 4.88 4.57
CA ASP A 282 -14.97 4.20 3.63
C ASP A 282 -16.02 3.40 4.41
N ARG A 283 -17.20 3.96 4.56
CA ARG A 283 -18.31 3.35 5.29
C ARG A 283 -18.69 1.98 4.70
N ALA A 284 -18.78 1.87 3.39
CA ALA A 284 -19.17 0.62 2.73
C ALA A 284 -18.15 -0.50 3.00
N ARG A 285 -16.87 -0.16 2.95
CA ARG A 285 -15.79 -1.11 3.21
C ARG A 285 -15.75 -1.54 4.68
N PHE A 286 -15.91 -0.59 5.59
CA PHE A 286 -16.01 -0.88 7.02
C PHE A 286 -17.21 -1.79 7.31
N ASP A 287 -18.39 -1.49 6.76
CA ASP A 287 -19.60 -2.26 6.98
C ASP A 287 -19.50 -3.69 6.40
N LEU A 288 -18.85 -3.84 5.25
CA LEU A 288 -18.57 -5.16 4.68
C LEU A 288 -17.70 -5.99 5.62
N ALA A 289 -16.62 -5.40 6.12
CA ALA A 289 -15.72 -6.06 7.06
C ALA A 289 -16.44 -6.42 8.36
N ALA A 290 -17.21 -5.50 8.91
CA ALA A 290 -18.01 -5.69 10.12
C ALA A 290 -19.00 -6.84 9.98
N LYS A 291 -19.81 -6.82 8.93
CA LYS A 291 -20.81 -7.85 8.65
C LYS A 291 -20.16 -9.24 8.49
N SER A 292 -19.04 -9.29 7.81
CA SER A 292 -18.35 -10.56 7.53
C SER A 292 -17.62 -11.11 8.75
N LEU A 293 -17.18 -10.25 9.67
CA LEU A 293 -16.45 -10.64 10.87
C LEU A 293 -17.37 -11.05 12.04
N VAL A 294 -18.54 -10.43 12.16
CA VAL A 294 -19.45 -10.64 13.31
C VAL A 294 -19.69 -12.11 13.65
N PRO A 295 -19.89 -13.06 12.70
CA PRO A 295 -20.09 -14.47 13.04
C PRO A 295 -18.94 -15.10 13.84
N TRP A 296 -17.76 -14.51 13.79
CA TRP A 296 -16.54 -15.02 14.43
C TRP A 296 -16.21 -14.32 15.77
N LEU A 297 -17.03 -13.33 16.16
CA LEU A 297 -16.88 -12.58 17.40
C LEU A 297 -17.78 -13.20 18.49
N THR A 298 -17.36 -14.30 19.05
CA THR A 298 -18.12 -15.00 20.10
C THR A 298 -17.42 -14.94 21.44
#